data_9e20115d06c251eb151514f5a931d9ac
#
_entry.id   9e20115d06c251eb151514f5a931d9ac
#
_cell.length_a   1.000
_cell.length_b   1.000
_cell.length_c   1.000
_cell.angle_alpha   90.00
_cell.angle_beta   90.00
_cell.angle_gamma   90.00
#
_symmetry.space_group_name_H-M   'P 1'
#
loop_
_entity.id
_entity.type
_entity.pdbx_description
1 polymer ?
#
loop_
_entity_poly.entity_id
_entity_poly.type
_entity_poly.pdbx_seq_one_letter_code
_entity_poly.pdbx_strand_id
1 'polypeptide(L)'
;MKISISKVQAHCDIPCKIYDPGTAQYATLSVIRLLDLINELPDTLSTAQQAQLSRLVDQKETHSAEVKQLVSTIWGDYFKQPQITAFPEIHELVHTIMQQASACKQGIKRDDGEKLLKSVNRFAEIFWHTKGVLTKTMLAPYPPALPIVQPVLDEA
;
A
#
# COMPACT_ATOMS: atom_id res chain seq x y z
N MET A 1 -27.67 25.89 12.08
CA MET A 1 -26.80 24.69 12.05
C MET A 1 -25.74 24.93 10.99
N LYS A 2 -24.47 25.24 11.37
CA LYS A 2 -23.39 25.44 10.39
C LYS A 2 -22.81 24.05 10.10
N ILE A 3 -23.01 23.57 8.88
CA ILE A 3 -22.35 22.34 8.41
C ILE A 3 -20.89 22.72 8.13
N SER A 4 -19.96 22.24 8.95
CA SER A 4 -18.53 22.32 8.68
C SER A 4 -18.18 21.21 7.72
N ILE A 5 -17.99 21.58 6.45
CA ILE A 5 -17.43 20.66 5.47
C ILE A 5 -15.90 20.63 5.72
N SER A 6 -15.39 19.48 6.17
CA SER A 6 -13.95 19.27 6.25
C SER A 6 -13.34 19.43 4.86
N LYS A 7 -12.32 20.29 4.73
CA LYS A 7 -11.55 20.39 3.48
C LYS A 7 -11.01 19.00 3.14
N VAL A 8 -11.43 18.48 1.99
CA VAL A 8 -10.76 17.32 1.38
C VAL A 8 -9.39 17.85 0.96
N GLN A 9 -8.33 17.40 1.63
CA GLN A 9 -6.96 17.68 1.19
C GLN A 9 -6.70 16.84 -0.06
N ALA A 10 -6.61 17.50 -1.21
CA ALA A 10 -5.93 16.94 -2.35
C ALA A 10 -4.45 16.71 -1.97
N HIS A 11 -3.79 15.73 -2.59
CA HIS A 11 -2.38 15.43 -2.35
C HIS A 11 -1.49 16.69 -2.47
N CYS A 12 -1.81 17.60 -3.39
CA CYS A 12 -1.28 18.95 -3.41
C CYS A 12 -2.23 19.89 -4.18
N ASP A 13 -2.26 21.16 -3.80
CA ASP A 13 -3.06 22.19 -4.45
C ASP A 13 -2.57 22.53 -5.87
N ILE A 14 -1.35 22.10 -6.22
CA ILE A 14 -0.73 22.29 -7.52
C ILE A 14 -0.54 20.90 -8.16
N PRO A 15 -0.93 20.68 -9.43
CA PRO A 15 -0.75 19.42 -10.12
C PRO A 15 0.73 19.19 -10.46
N CYS A 16 1.52 18.79 -9.45
CA CYS A 16 2.97 18.56 -9.57
C CYS A 16 3.32 17.35 -10.43
N LYS A 17 2.36 16.42 -10.63
CA LYS A 17 2.51 15.17 -11.41
C LYS A 17 3.58 14.22 -10.85
N ILE A 18 3.98 14.39 -9.61
CA ILE A 18 4.93 13.51 -8.92
C ILE A 18 4.14 12.42 -8.22
N TYR A 19 4.10 11.24 -8.82
CA TYR A 19 3.47 10.05 -8.27
C TYR A 19 4.45 8.89 -8.34
N ASP A 20 4.54 8.11 -7.25
CA ASP A 20 5.36 6.91 -7.17
C ASP A 20 4.65 5.85 -6.34
N PRO A 21 4.34 4.68 -6.91
CA PRO A 21 3.71 3.59 -6.16
C PRO A 21 4.64 2.90 -5.14
N GLY A 22 5.93 3.19 -5.16
CA GLY A 22 6.91 2.63 -4.22
C GLY A 22 6.54 2.89 -2.77
N THR A 23 5.98 4.06 -2.46
CA THR A 23 5.50 4.39 -1.11
C THR A 23 4.40 3.43 -0.62
N ALA A 24 3.47 3.04 -1.49
CA ALA A 24 2.44 2.05 -1.15
C ALA A 24 3.02 0.64 -0.97
N GLN A 25 4.08 0.28 -1.71
CA GLN A 25 4.80 -0.98 -1.52
C GLN A 25 5.49 -1.02 -0.15
N TYR A 26 6.18 0.06 0.25
CA TYR A 26 6.83 0.14 1.55
C TYR A 26 5.82 0.11 2.72
N ALA A 27 4.71 0.82 2.60
CA ALA A 27 3.63 0.75 3.58
C ALA A 27 3.07 -0.69 3.69
N THR A 28 2.92 -1.40 2.57
CA THR A 28 2.47 -2.80 2.55
C THR A 28 3.49 -3.74 3.22
N LEU A 29 4.79 -3.56 2.96
CA LEU A 29 5.84 -4.34 3.64
C LEU A 29 5.80 -4.08 5.16
N SER A 30 5.55 -2.83 5.58
CA SER A 30 5.38 -2.50 7.00
C SER A 30 4.18 -3.24 7.61
N VAL A 31 3.05 -3.32 6.90
CA VAL A 31 1.88 -4.12 7.34
C VAL A 31 2.28 -5.57 7.54
N ILE A 32 2.98 -6.19 6.58
CA ILE A 32 3.38 -7.60 6.67
C ILE A 32 4.34 -7.82 7.83
N ARG A 33 5.33 -6.93 8.01
CA ARG A 33 6.26 -7.04 9.14
C ARG A 33 5.53 -6.93 10.49
N LEU A 34 4.55 -6.07 10.59
CA LEU A 34 3.73 -5.93 11.81
C LEU A 34 2.85 -7.16 12.06
N LEU A 35 2.31 -7.78 10.99
CA LEU A 35 1.64 -9.07 11.09
C LEU A 35 2.59 -10.17 11.59
N ASP A 36 3.82 -10.23 11.09
CA ASP A 36 4.84 -11.17 11.57
C ASP A 36 5.12 -10.96 13.07
N LEU A 37 5.37 -9.72 13.49
CA LEU A 37 5.66 -9.39 14.89
C LEU A 37 4.47 -9.68 15.83
N ILE A 38 3.24 -9.52 15.37
CA ILE A 38 2.04 -9.90 16.14
C ILE A 38 1.98 -11.42 16.31
N ASN A 39 2.23 -12.18 15.24
CA ASN A 39 2.20 -13.64 15.27
C ASN A 39 3.39 -14.27 16.00
N GLU A 40 4.48 -13.53 16.25
CA GLU A 40 5.62 -13.93 17.08
C GLU A 40 5.32 -13.81 18.59
N LEU A 41 4.24 -13.13 19.00
CA LEU A 41 3.87 -13.01 20.41
C LEU A 41 3.31 -14.34 20.96
N PRO A 42 3.57 -14.66 22.24
CA PRO A 42 3.01 -15.86 22.86
C PRO A 42 1.50 -15.74 23.12
N ASP A 43 0.81 -16.88 23.21
CA ASP A 43 -0.64 -16.91 23.46
C ASP A 43 -1.05 -16.25 24.79
N THR A 44 -0.19 -16.31 25.80
CA THR A 44 -0.40 -15.65 27.09
C THR A 44 0.55 -14.47 27.23
N LEU A 45 -0.01 -13.28 27.26
CA LEU A 45 0.75 -12.03 27.26
C LEU A 45 0.97 -11.47 28.68
N SER A 46 2.20 -11.10 29.01
CA SER A 46 2.50 -10.20 30.13
C SER A 46 1.94 -8.79 29.86
N THR A 47 1.86 -7.96 30.89
CA THR A 47 1.43 -6.56 30.75
C THR A 47 2.28 -5.78 29.73
N ALA A 48 3.59 -6.00 29.70
CA ALA A 48 4.48 -5.38 28.72
C ALA A 48 4.17 -5.83 27.29
N GLN A 49 3.90 -7.11 27.08
CA GLN A 49 3.54 -7.67 25.77
C GLN A 49 2.15 -7.21 25.31
N GLN A 50 1.20 -7.02 26.23
CA GLN A 50 -0.11 -6.40 25.91
C GLN A 50 0.07 -4.96 25.41
N ALA A 51 0.91 -4.16 26.07
CA ALA A 51 1.25 -2.82 25.61
C ALA A 51 1.97 -2.83 24.25
N GLN A 52 2.84 -3.83 24.01
CA GLN A 52 3.48 -4.03 22.71
C GLN A 52 2.46 -4.40 21.63
N LEU A 53 1.58 -5.37 21.88
CA LEU A 53 0.52 -5.78 20.95
C LEU A 53 -0.35 -4.60 20.54
N SER A 54 -0.75 -3.77 21.51
CA SER A 54 -1.57 -2.57 21.24
C SER A 54 -0.90 -1.63 20.24
N ARG A 55 0.41 -1.38 20.38
CA ARG A 55 1.18 -0.55 19.44
C ARG A 55 1.34 -1.20 18.07
N LEU A 56 1.58 -2.51 18.02
CA LEU A 56 1.71 -3.24 16.76
C LEU A 56 0.41 -3.19 15.96
N VAL A 57 -0.73 -3.37 16.63
CA VAL A 57 -2.07 -3.29 16.02
C VAL A 57 -2.32 -1.87 15.49
N ASP A 58 -2.08 -0.84 16.29
CA ASP A 58 -2.26 0.56 15.88
C ASP A 58 -1.43 0.90 14.64
N GLN A 59 -0.14 0.53 14.63
CA GLN A 59 0.73 0.78 13.48
C GLN A 59 0.31 -0.03 12.24
N LYS A 60 -0.11 -1.30 12.41
CA LYS A 60 -0.64 -2.12 11.32
C LYS A 60 -1.88 -1.49 10.69
N GLU A 61 -2.79 -0.96 11.50
CA GLU A 61 -3.98 -0.29 11.02
C GLU A 61 -3.65 1.03 10.31
N THR A 62 -2.70 1.79 10.85
CA THR A 62 -2.20 3.04 10.25
C THR A 62 -1.61 2.79 8.88
N HIS A 63 -0.67 1.85 8.74
CA HIS A 63 -0.06 1.54 7.44
C HIS A 63 -1.06 0.91 6.46
N SER A 64 -2.02 0.13 6.93
CA SER A 64 -3.09 -0.39 6.06
C SER A 64 -3.98 0.72 5.50
N ALA A 65 -4.27 1.75 6.30
CA ALA A 65 -5.00 2.93 5.84
C ALA A 65 -4.14 3.79 4.89
N GLU A 66 -2.84 3.90 5.15
CA GLU A 66 -1.88 4.59 4.29
C GLU A 66 -1.81 3.96 2.89
N VAL A 67 -1.74 2.63 2.78
CA VAL A 67 -1.80 1.93 1.48
C VAL A 67 -3.03 2.35 0.68
N LYS A 68 -4.20 2.36 1.32
CA LYS A 68 -5.44 2.79 0.66
C LYS A 68 -5.34 4.23 0.16
N GLN A 69 -4.85 5.14 0.99
CA GLN A 69 -4.73 6.56 0.66
C GLN A 69 -3.79 6.75 -0.54
N LEU A 70 -2.60 6.15 -0.50
CA LEU A 70 -1.59 6.27 -1.56
C LEU A 70 -2.09 5.74 -2.89
N VAL A 71 -2.68 4.53 -2.89
CA VAL A 71 -3.22 3.92 -4.11
C VAL A 71 -4.41 4.72 -4.66
N SER A 72 -5.33 5.17 -3.79
CA SER A 72 -6.49 5.98 -4.21
C SER A 72 -6.07 7.30 -4.83
N THR A 73 -5.05 7.96 -4.26
CA THR A 73 -4.52 9.22 -4.77
C THR A 73 -3.94 9.04 -6.17
N ILE A 74 -3.06 8.05 -6.37
CA ILE A 74 -2.48 7.78 -7.70
C ILE A 74 -3.58 7.39 -8.69
N TRP A 75 -4.49 6.51 -8.30
CA TRP A 75 -5.59 6.05 -9.16
C TRP A 75 -6.52 7.21 -9.57
N GLY A 76 -6.93 8.05 -8.63
CA GLY A 76 -7.86 9.16 -8.87
C GLY A 76 -7.24 10.30 -9.65
N ASP A 77 -5.97 10.63 -9.38
CA ASP A 77 -5.32 11.82 -9.92
C ASP A 77 -4.54 11.53 -11.21
N TYR A 78 -3.90 10.38 -11.31
CA TYR A 78 -3.03 10.04 -12.45
C TYR A 78 -3.75 9.25 -13.54
N PHE A 79 -4.51 8.19 -13.19
CA PHE A 79 -5.17 7.33 -14.18
C PHE A 79 -6.35 8.07 -14.84
N LYS A 80 -6.23 8.36 -16.12
CA LYS A 80 -7.28 8.97 -16.97
C LYS A 80 -7.64 8.01 -18.10
N GLN A 81 -8.53 8.43 -18.99
CA GLN A 81 -9.06 7.56 -20.03
C GLN A 81 -8.01 6.81 -20.86
N PRO A 82 -6.86 7.41 -21.26
CA PRO A 82 -5.84 6.66 -22.02
C PRO A 82 -5.24 5.47 -21.23
N GLN A 83 -4.91 5.68 -19.94
CA GLN A 83 -4.36 4.64 -19.08
C GLN A 83 -5.40 3.56 -18.76
N ILE A 84 -6.67 3.96 -18.52
CA ILE A 84 -7.78 3.05 -18.25
C ILE A 84 -8.07 2.18 -19.49
N THR A 85 -8.00 2.75 -20.68
CA THR A 85 -8.19 2.00 -21.93
C THR A 85 -7.07 0.99 -22.14
N ALA A 86 -5.82 1.34 -21.80
CA ALA A 86 -4.68 0.44 -21.91
C ALA A 86 -4.68 -0.67 -20.86
N PHE A 87 -5.22 -0.40 -19.67
CA PHE A 87 -5.29 -1.32 -18.53
C PHE A 87 -6.68 -1.32 -17.91
N PRO A 88 -7.66 -1.95 -18.58
CA PRO A 88 -9.07 -1.92 -18.15
C PRO A 88 -9.31 -2.56 -16.77
N GLU A 89 -8.39 -3.44 -16.33
CA GLU A 89 -8.42 -4.07 -15.00
C GLU A 89 -8.11 -3.12 -13.84
N ILE A 90 -7.67 -1.88 -14.11
CA ILE A 90 -7.16 -0.99 -13.05
C ILE A 90 -8.20 -0.69 -11.95
N HIS A 91 -9.48 -0.53 -12.32
CA HIS A 91 -10.53 -0.24 -11.34
C HIS A 91 -10.79 -1.42 -10.41
N GLU A 92 -10.85 -2.64 -10.97
CA GLU A 92 -11.02 -3.87 -10.20
C GLU A 92 -9.81 -4.14 -9.30
N LEU A 93 -8.60 -3.91 -9.82
CA LEU A 93 -7.36 -4.05 -9.06
C LEU A 93 -7.33 -3.09 -7.86
N VAL A 94 -7.67 -1.82 -8.05
CA VAL A 94 -7.73 -0.84 -6.96
C VAL A 94 -8.77 -1.24 -5.93
N HIS A 95 -9.98 -1.66 -6.36
CA HIS A 95 -10.99 -2.15 -5.43
C HIS A 95 -10.52 -3.36 -4.64
N THR A 96 -9.83 -4.31 -5.28
CA THR A 96 -9.21 -5.47 -4.64
C THR A 96 -8.18 -5.04 -3.58
N ILE A 97 -7.32 -4.08 -3.89
CA ILE A 97 -6.36 -3.51 -2.93
C ILE A 97 -7.10 -2.91 -1.72
N MET A 98 -8.18 -2.16 -1.93
CA MET A 98 -8.98 -1.59 -0.83
C MET A 98 -9.54 -2.68 0.10
N GLN A 99 -10.05 -3.79 -0.47
CA GLN A 99 -10.57 -4.91 0.31
C GLN A 99 -9.46 -5.66 1.07
N GLN A 100 -8.34 -5.93 0.41
CA GLN A 100 -7.19 -6.63 1.02
C GLN A 100 -6.55 -5.79 2.13
N ALA A 101 -6.41 -4.47 1.95
CA ALA A 101 -5.94 -3.58 3.00
C ALA A 101 -6.92 -3.52 4.18
N SER A 102 -8.24 -3.63 3.93
CA SER A 102 -9.23 -3.77 5.00
C SER A 102 -9.08 -5.09 5.75
N ALA A 103 -8.82 -6.20 5.06
CA ALA A 103 -8.58 -7.50 5.69
C ALA A 103 -7.33 -7.45 6.59
N CYS A 104 -6.23 -6.84 6.12
CA CYS A 104 -5.02 -6.61 6.92
C CYS A 104 -5.28 -5.72 8.15
N LYS A 105 -6.16 -4.71 8.01
CA LYS A 105 -6.55 -3.84 9.11
C LYS A 105 -7.29 -4.61 10.19
N GLN A 106 -8.26 -5.44 9.81
CA GLN A 106 -9.17 -6.14 10.72
C GLN A 106 -8.61 -7.45 11.27
N GLY A 107 -7.72 -8.13 10.51
CA GLY A 107 -7.17 -9.43 10.85
C GLY A 107 -5.69 -9.41 11.21
N ILE A 108 -5.17 -10.60 11.48
CA ILE A 108 -3.77 -10.84 11.79
C ILE A 108 -3.14 -11.92 10.88
N LYS A 109 -3.81 -12.31 9.81
CA LYS A 109 -3.32 -13.34 8.89
C LYS A 109 -2.24 -12.75 7.98
N ARG A 110 -1.04 -13.35 8.01
CA ARG A 110 0.08 -12.97 7.15
C ARG A 110 -0.25 -13.07 5.67
N ASP A 111 -1.00 -14.09 5.27
CA ASP A 111 -1.42 -14.31 3.88
C ASP A 111 -2.20 -13.13 3.29
N ASP A 112 -2.98 -12.39 4.10
CA ASP A 112 -3.70 -11.21 3.64
C ASP A 112 -2.73 -10.08 3.25
N GLY A 113 -1.64 -9.94 4.00
CA GLY A 113 -0.56 -9.01 3.67
C GLY A 113 0.17 -9.38 2.38
N GLU A 114 0.45 -10.67 2.16
CA GLU A 114 1.10 -11.13 0.92
C GLU A 114 0.21 -10.93 -0.31
N LYS A 115 -1.10 -11.20 -0.18
CA LYS A 115 -2.07 -10.89 -1.25
C LYS A 115 -2.11 -9.40 -1.55
N LEU A 116 -2.12 -8.57 -0.51
CA LEU A 116 -2.07 -7.11 -0.66
C LEU A 116 -0.81 -6.68 -1.41
N LEU A 117 0.37 -7.18 -1.02
CA LEU A 117 1.63 -6.86 -1.68
C LEU A 117 1.62 -7.26 -3.16
N LYS A 118 1.09 -8.44 -3.48
CA LYS A 118 0.96 -8.91 -4.87
C LYS A 118 0.11 -7.93 -5.71
N SER A 119 -1.00 -7.46 -5.16
CA SER A 119 -1.88 -6.50 -5.85
C SER A 119 -1.25 -5.11 -5.97
N VAL A 120 -0.56 -4.64 -4.93
CA VAL A 120 0.17 -3.35 -4.96
C VAL A 120 1.36 -3.42 -5.93
N ASN A 121 2.07 -4.54 -6.02
CA ASN A 121 3.11 -4.76 -7.03
C ASN A 121 2.54 -4.70 -8.45
N ARG A 122 1.38 -5.33 -8.69
CA ARG A 122 0.71 -5.23 -10.00
C ARG A 122 0.29 -3.80 -10.33
N PHE A 123 -0.20 -3.06 -9.36
CA PHE A 123 -0.52 -1.64 -9.51
C PHE A 123 0.71 -0.81 -9.89
N ALA A 124 1.84 -1.06 -9.22
CA ALA A 124 3.12 -0.40 -9.52
C ALA A 124 3.61 -0.73 -10.94
N GLU A 125 3.53 -2.00 -11.35
CA GLU A 125 3.89 -2.44 -12.69
C GLU A 125 3.07 -1.72 -13.77
N ILE A 126 1.74 -1.67 -13.61
CA ILE A 126 0.85 -0.95 -14.53
C ILE A 126 1.23 0.53 -14.57
N PHE A 127 1.42 1.17 -13.42
CA PHE A 127 1.78 2.58 -13.34
C PHE A 127 3.05 2.88 -14.15
N TRP A 128 4.13 2.14 -13.93
CA TRP A 128 5.38 2.36 -14.65
C TRP A 128 5.27 2.04 -16.13
N HIS A 129 4.52 1.01 -16.49
CA HIS A 129 4.26 0.68 -17.89
C HIS A 129 3.54 1.83 -18.63
N THR A 130 2.58 2.50 -17.99
CA THR A 130 1.89 3.67 -18.59
C THR A 130 2.81 4.87 -18.80
N LYS A 131 3.97 4.89 -18.13
CA LYS A 131 5.03 5.90 -18.34
C LYS A 131 6.11 5.45 -19.33
N GLY A 132 5.99 4.25 -19.90
CA GLY A 132 7.00 3.67 -20.78
C GLY A 132 8.27 3.21 -20.07
N VAL A 133 8.22 3.05 -18.73
CA VAL A 133 9.34 2.63 -17.89
C VAL A 133 9.28 1.12 -17.67
N LEU A 134 10.37 0.43 -17.96
CA LEU A 134 10.51 -1.00 -17.66
C LEU A 134 10.58 -1.22 -16.15
N THR A 135 10.11 -2.39 -15.71
CA THR A 135 10.16 -2.78 -14.30
C THR A 135 10.98 -4.03 -14.09
N LYS A 136 11.52 -4.17 -12.90
CA LYS A 136 12.17 -5.40 -12.40
C LYS A 136 11.63 -5.74 -11.02
N THR A 137 11.59 -7.03 -10.70
CA THR A 137 11.26 -7.50 -9.37
C THR A 137 12.54 -7.73 -8.57
N MET A 138 12.62 -7.16 -7.38
CA MET A 138 13.75 -7.28 -6.48
C MET A 138 13.28 -7.61 -5.07
N LEU A 139 14.09 -8.36 -4.31
CA LEU A 139 13.83 -8.56 -2.88
C LEU A 139 14.13 -7.28 -2.12
N ALA A 140 13.20 -6.87 -1.26
CA ALA A 140 13.44 -5.77 -0.34
C ALA A 140 14.60 -6.13 0.62
N PRO A 141 15.59 -5.24 0.83
CA PRO A 141 16.80 -5.56 1.60
C PRO A 141 16.59 -5.49 3.13
N TYR A 142 15.36 -5.60 3.58
CA TYR A 142 14.94 -5.55 4.99
C TYR A 142 13.72 -6.47 5.20
N PRO A 143 13.46 -6.92 6.46
CA PRO A 143 12.27 -7.72 6.74
C PRO A 143 10.97 -7.03 6.29
N PRO A 144 10.04 -7.80 5.74
CA PRO A 144 9.95 -9.26 5.60
C PRO A 144 10.71 -9.85 4.39
N ALA A 145 11.56 -9.10 3.71
CA ALA A 145 12.39 -9.52 2.57
C ALA A 145 11.57 -10.13 1.41
N LEU A 146 10.44 -9.50 1.09
CA LEU A 146 9.54 -9.93 0.03
C LEU A 146 9.82 -9.18 -1.29
N PRO A 147 9.41 -9.76 -2.43
CA PRO A 147 9.63 -9.15 -3.73
C PRO A 147 8.78 -7.89 -3.92
N ILE A 148 9.42 -6.84 -4.42
CA ILE A 148 8.78 -5.59 -4.85
C ILE A 148 9.11 -5.28 -6.30
N VAL A 149 8.18 -4.67 -7.00
CA VAL A 149 8.36 -4.19 -8.38
C VAL A 149 8.95 -2.79 -8.35
N GLN A 150 10.08 -2.60 -9.00
CA GLN A 150 10.76 -1.32 -9.08
C GLN A 150 10.97 -0.88 -10.54
N PRO A 151 10.99 0.44 -10.82
CA PRO A 151 11.34 0.92 -12.15
C PRO A 151 12.82 0.66 -12.45
N VAL A 152 13.11 0.41 -13.72
CA VAL A 152 14.48 0.44 -14.25
C VAL A 152 14.69 1.85 -14.79
N LEU A 153 15.44 2.65 -14.04
CA LEU A 153 15.75 4.03 -14.40
C LEU A 153 17.09 4.07 -15.12
N ASP A 154 17.21 4.98 -16.10
CA ASP A 154 18.47 5.26 -16.77
C ASP A 154 19.46 5.91 -15.80
N GLU A 155 20.75 5.69 -16.02
CA GLU A 155 21.80 6.39 -15.30
C GLU A 155 21.77 7.89 -15.69
N ALA A 156 22.01 8.77 -14.69
CA ALA A 156 21.98 10.22 -14.86
C ALA A 156 23.23 10.73 -15.62
#